data_725252a27744f60ac24aeff96d650e18
#
_entry.id   725252a27744f60ac24aeff96d650e18
#
_cell.length_a   1.000
_cell.length_b   1.000
_cell.length_c   1.000
_cell.angle_alpha   90.00
_cell.angle_beta   90.00
_cell.angle_gamma   90.00
#
_symmetry.space_group_name_H-M   'P 1'
#
loop_
_entity.id
_entity.type
_entity.pdbx_description
1 polymer ?
#
loop_
_entity_poly.entity_id
_entity_poly.type
_entity_poly.pdbx_seq_one_letter_code
_entity_poly.pdbx_strand_id
1 'polypeptide(L)'
;MTGVQTCALPIFDVTLTSDHRQALEANGLVVPGVGAFGACMEGLKSVGGDTVIKDRLRAGRPVLGVCVGEQIMFERGMEHGTGTPGLGLIKGDVELLDADVVPHMGWDTVEAPEGSVLMKGVEGERFYFVHSFAAMSAAPADTSGDQLDFDDAEERVTWCTYGRSRFVAAYERGPLFATQFHPEKSAEAGSQLLRNWIATF
;
A
#
# COMPACT_ATOMS: atom_id res chain seq x y z
N MET A 1 3.04 22.19 -11.41
CA MET A 1 4.09 21.15 -11.52
C MET A 1 4.98 21.29 -10.30
N THR A 2 4.62 20.63 -9.23
CA THR A 2 5.43 20.54 -8.02
C THR A 2 6.22 19.25 -8.11
N GLY A 3 7.51 19.37 -8.44
CA GLY A 3 8.41 18.25 -8.46
C GLY A 3 8.51 17.65 -7.06
N VAL A 4 8.03 16.42 -6.90
CA VAL A 4 8.38 15.59 -5.77
C VAL A 4 9.87 15.30 -5.91
N GLN A 5 10.67 15.89 -5.06
CA GLN A 5 12.08 15.60 -4.96
C GLN A 5 12.18 14.18 -4.38
N THR A 6 12.36 13.20 -5.26
CA THR A 6 12.63 11.82 -4.87
C THR A 6 14.03 11.77 -4.27
N CYS A 7 14.11 11.77 -2.97
CA CYS A 7 15.33 11.49 -2.22
C CYS A 7 15.68 10.00 -2.19
N ALA A 8 15.15 9.23 -3.16
CA ALA A 8 15.29 7.81 -3.19
C ALA A 8 15.92 7.34 -4.49
N LEU A 9 17.13 6.83 -4.35
CA LEU A 9 17.74 5.82 -5.19
C LEU A 9 18.24 6.28 -6.57
N PRO A 10 19.51 6.69 -6.67
CA PRO A 10 20.15 6.96 -7.97
C PRO A 10 20.44 5.71 -8.81
N ILE A 11 19.82 4.56 -8.50
CA ILE A 11 20.13 3.25 -9.11
C ILE A 11 18.96 2.70 -9.94
N PHE A 12 17.77 3.31 -9.88
CA PHE A 12 16.60 2.80 -10.59
C PHE A 12 16.01 3.84 -11.52
N ASP A 13 15.68 3.39 -12.74
CA ASP A 13 14.88 4.18 -13.67
C ASP A 13 13.42 4.18 -13.20
N VAL A 14 12.94 5.33 -12.74
CA VAL A 14 11.56 5.52 -12.30
C VAL A 14 10.79 6.27 -13.38
N THR A 15 9.73 5.66 -13.89
CA THR A 15 8.86 6.27 -14.89
C THR A 15 7.45 6.42 -14.36
N LEU A 16 6.88 7.62 -14.42
CA LEU A 16 5.46 7.84 -14.23
C LEU A 16 4.73 7.57 -15.54
N THR A 17 3.84 6.60 -15.54
CA THR A 17 3.16 6.18 -16.77
C THR A 17 1.68 5.84 -16.54
N SER A 18 0.87 6.04 -17.57
CA SER A 18 -0.47 5.46 -17.73
C SER A 18 -0.49 4.44 -18.89
N ASP A 19 0.66 4.13 -19.48
CA ASP A 19 0.78 3.12 -20.50
C ASP A 19 0.76 1.72 -19.87
N HIS A 20 -0.24 0.93 -20.24
CA HIS A 20 -0.45 -0.42 -19.70
C HIS A 20 0.77 -1.33 -19.90
N ARG A 21 1.37 -1.28 -21.09
CA ARG A 21 2.50 -2.14 -21.42
C ARG A 21 3.71 -1.80 -20.56
N GLN A 22 4.04 -0.52 -20.44
CA GLN A 22 5.13 -0.07 -19.57
C GLN A 22 4.89 -0.51 -18.12
N ALA A 23 3.67 -0.30 -17.61
CA ALA A 23 3.33 -0.68 -16.25
C ALA A 23 3.36 -2.21 -16.04
N LEU A 24 2.95 -3.01 -17.02
CA LEU A 24 3.02 -4.47 -16.96
C LEU A 24 4.46 -5.00 -17.03
N GLU A 25 5.31 -4.40 -17.87
CA GLU A 25 6.67 -4.89 -18.13
C GLU A 25 7.71 -4.41 -17.10
N ALA A 26 7.43 -3.36 -16.34
CA ALA A 26 8.32 -2.86 -15.29
C ALA A 26 8.67 -3.94 -14.25
N ASN A 27 9.86 -3.88 -13.66
CA ASN A 27 10.26 -4.82 -12.59
C ASN A 27 9.32 -4.73 -11.39
N GLY A 28 9.07 -3.53 -10.87
CA GLY A 28 8.11 -3.25 -9.81
C GLY A 28 7.12 -2.16 -10.20
N LEU A 29 5.90 -2.18 -9.64
CA LEU A 29 4.88 -1.16 -9.81
C LEU A 29 4.56 -0.51 -8.46
N VAL A 30 4.77 0.79 -8.35
CA VAL A 30 4.28 1.58 -7.21
C VAL A 30 2.94 2.22 -7.56
N VAL A 31 1.96 2.04 -6.70
CA VAL A 31 0.63 2.65 -6.80
C VAL A 31 0.50 3.69 -5.69
N PRO A 32 0.92 4.93 -5.93
CA PRO A 32 0.72 6.00 -4.96
C PRO A 32 -0.74 6.44 -4.97
N GLY A 33 -1.24 6.92 -3.84
CA GLY A 33 -2.57 7.52 -3.76
C GLY A 33 -2.59 8.68 -2.78
N VAL A 34 -3.30 9.75 -3.14
CA VAL A 34 -3.54 10.92 -2.30
C VAL A 34 -4.99 11.39 -2.47
N GLY A 35 -5.53 12.02 -1.41
CA GLY A 35 -6.89 12.53 -1.44
C GLY A 35 -7.93 11.47 -1.04
N ALA A 36 -9.12 11.52 -1.63
CA ALA A 36 -10.23 10.65 -1.26
C ALA A 36 -10.14 9.28 -1.93
N PHE A 37 -10.54 8.24 -1.21
CA PHE A 37 -10.58 6.84 -1.67
C PHE A 37 -11.33 6.70 -3.02
N GLY A 38 -12.54 7.25 -3.11
CA GLY A 38 -13.36 7.17 -4.32
C GLY A 38 -12.70 7.82 -5.52
N ALA A 39 -12.09 8.99 -5.34
CA ALA A 39 -11.39 9.70 -6.41
C ALA A 39 -10.16 8.91 -6.91
N CYS A 40 -9.42 8.27 -5.99
CA CYS A 40 -8.31 7.40 -6.35
C CYS A 40 -8.78 6.18 -7.16
N MET A 41 -9.89 5.55 -6.76
CA MET A 41 -10.47 4.42 -7.50
C MET A 41 -10.98 4.83 -8.90
N GLU A 42 -11.65 5.98 -9.02
CA GLU A 42 -12.06 6.50 -10.32
C GLU A 42 -10.86 6.80 -11.23
N GLY A 43 -9.86 7.49 -10.70
CA GLY A 43 -8.62 7.80 -11.43
C GLY A 43 -7.91 6.55 -11.90
N LEU A 44 -7.75 5.55 -11.03
CA LEU A 44 -7.13 4.27 -11.36
C LEU A 44 -7.90 3.54 -12.47
N LYS A 45 -9.22 3.42 -12.35
CA LYS A 45 -10.08 2.77 -13.34
C LYS A 45 -10.09 3.50 -14.68
N SER A 46 -10.04 4.83 -14.67
CA SER A 46 -10.06 5.63 -15.90
C SER A 46 -8.89 5.34 -16.84
N VAL A 47 -7.78 4.86 -16.27
CA VAL A 47 -6.58 4.45 -17.04
C VAL A 47 -6.41 2.93 -17.07
N GLY A 48 -7.42 2.15 -16.65
CA GLY A 48 -7.36 0.68 -16.57
C GLY A 48 -6.29 0.13 -15.62
N GLY A 49 -5.87 0.93 -14.65
CA GLY A 49 -4.82 0.57 -13.70
C GLY A 49 -5.23 -0.57 -12.76
N ASP A 50 -6.52 -0.73 -12.49
CA ASP A 50 -7.09 -1.87 -11.76
C ASP A 50 -6.80 -3.20 -12.46
N THR A 51 -6.97 -3.25 -13.77
CA THR A 51 -6.62 -4.42 -14.59
C THR A 51 -5.10 -4.67 -14.59
N VAL A 52 -4.31 -3.60 -14.76
CA VAL A 52 -2.83 -3.71 -14.73
C VAL A 52 -2.34 -4.29 -13.40
N ILE A 53 -2.87 -3.81 -12.28
CA ILE A 53 -2.50 -4.33 -10.94
C ILE A 53 -2.79 -5.83 -10.86
N LYS A 54 -4.02 -6.25 -11.21
CA LYS A 54 -4.41 -7.66 -11.19
C LYS A 54 -3.55 -8.52 -12.11
N ASP A 55 -3.27 -8.06 -13.32
CA ASP A 55 -2.45 -8.80 -14.29
C ASP A 55 -1.00 -8.96 -13.80
N ARG A 56 -0.45 -7.93 -13.16
CA ARG A 56 0.88 -8.03 -12.54
C ARG A 56 0.90 -9.08 -11.42
N LEU A 57 -0.08 -9.03 -10.55
CA LEU A 57 -0.19 -9.98 -9.43
C LEU A 57 -0.36 -11.41 -9.91
N ARG A 58 -1.17 -11.65 -10.97
CA ARG A 58 -1.28 -12.96 -11.65
C ARG A 58 0.06 -13.45 -12.21
N ALA A 59 0.87 -12.52 -12.69
CA ALA A 59 2.20 -12.82 -13.22
C ALA A 59 3.28 -12.93 -12.13
N GLY A 60 2.92 -12.87 -10.84
CA GLY A 60 3.86 -12.88 -9.71
C GLY A 60 4.75 -11.64 -9.65
N ARG A 61 4.36 -10.53 -10.28
CA ARG A 61 5.16 -9.31 -10.37
C ARG A 61 4.83 -8.34 -9.23
N PRO A 62 5.83 -7.84 -8.49
CA PRO A 62 5.61 -7.01 -7.32
C PRO A 62 4.83 -5.72 -7.59
N VAL A 63 3.88 -5.46 -6.69
CA VAL A 63 3.10 -4.21 -6.62
C VAL A 63 3.20 -3.67 -5.20
N LEU A 64 3.45 -2.36 -5.06
CA LEU A 64 3.49 -1.65 -3.77
C LEU A 64 2.45 -0.52 -3.78
N GLY A 65 1.39 -0.66 -2.98
CA GLY A 65 0.45 0.41 -2.68
C GLY A 65 1.00 1.34 -1.59
N VAL A 66 0.85 2.67 -1.76
CA VAL A 66 1.33 3.66 -0.77
C VAL A 66 0.20 4.62 -0.40
N CYS A 67 -0.07 4.75 0.89
CA CYS A 67 -1.10 5.62 1.48
C CYS A 67 -2.50 5.26 0.92
N VAL A 68 -3.20 6.15 0.22
CA VAL A 68 -4.49 5.79 -0.42
C VAL A 68 -4.29 4.67 -1.45
N GLY A 69 -3.09 4.52 -2.02
CA GLY A 69 -2.73 3.39 -2.87
C GLY A 69 -2.77 2.04 -2.14
N GLU A 70 -2.44 2.00 -0.83
CA GLU A 70 -2.69 0.83 0.03
C GLU A 70 -4.18 0.66 0.28
N GLN A 71 -4.87 1.73 0.66
CA GLN A 71 -6.29 1.68 1.02
C GLN A 71 -7.16 1.09 -0.10
N ILE A 72 -6.91 1.46 -1.35
CA ILE A 72 -7.68 0.94 -2.48
C ILE A 72 -7.45 -0.55 -2.78
N MET A 73 -6.43 -1.19 -2.19
CA MET A 73 -6.26 -2.65 -2.27
C MET A 73 -7.31 -3.42 -1.45
N PHE A 74 -7.92 -2.77 -0.45
CA PHE A 74 -8.97 -3.35 0.39
C PHE A 74 -10.32 -3.46 -0.33
N GLU A 75 -11.30 -4.09 0.33
CA GLU A 75 -12.62 -4.30 -0.26
C GLU A 75 -13.41 -3.01 -0.43
N ARG A 76 -13.36 -2.10 0.58
CA ARG A 76 -14.18 -0.88 0.58
C ARG A 76 -13.53 0.25 1.34
N GLY A 77 -13.78 1.48 0.88
CA GLY A 77 -13.56 2.70 1.64
C GLY A 77 -14.87 3.27 2.17
N MET A 78 -14.95 3.55 3.45
CA MET A 78 -16.16 4.02 4.15
C MET A 78 -16.20 5.55 4.29
N GLU A 79 -15.57 6.29 3.40
CA GLU A 79 -15.65 7.75 3.39
C GLU A 79 -17.09 8.22 3.14
N HIS A 80 -17.50 9.26 3.86
CA HIS A 80 -18.84 9.85 3.74
C HIS A 80 -20.02 8.88 4.01
N GLY A 81 -19.79 7.78 4.72
CA GLY A 81 -20.85 6.85 5.14
C GLY A 81 -21.41 5.94 4.04
N THR A 82 -20.84 6.00 2.84
CA THR A 82 -21.18 5.11 1.72
C THR A 82 -19.97 4.27 1.35
N GLY A 83 -20.12 2.93 1.33
CA GLY A 83 -19.04 2.03 0.97
C GLY A 83 -18.67 2.17 -0.51
N THR A 84 -17.50 2.71 -0.81
CA THR A 84 -16.95 2.72 -2.18
C THR A 84 -16.14 1.45 -2.40
N PRO A 85 -16.44 0.63 -3.42
CA PRO A 85 -15.67 -0.58 -3.69
C PRO A 85 -14.22 -0.28 -4.06
N GLY A 86 -13.27 -0.99 -3.42
CA GLY A 86 -11.87 -1.02 -3.78
C GLY A 86 -11.54 -2.12 -4.78
N LEU A 87 -10.29 -2.57 -4.77
CA LEU A 87 -9.81 -3.66 -5.64
C LEU A 87 -10.15 -5.04 -5.08
N GLY A 88 -10.44 -5.16 -3.77
CA GLY A 88 -10.78 -6.41 -3.11
C GLY A 88 -9.64 -7.43 -3.06
N LEU A 89 -8.40 -6.96 -3.04
CA LEU A 89 -7.21 -7.81 -2.95
C LEU A 89 -6.90 -8.21 -1.49
N ILE A 90 -7.37 -7.40 -0.55
CA ILE A 90 -7.24 -7.59 0.89
C ILE A 90 -8.65 -7.46 1.49
N LYS A 91 -9.08 -8.40 2.34
CA LYS A 91 -10.33 -8.28 3.09
C LYS A 91 -10.20 -7.21 4.16
N GLY A 92 -11.23 -6.41 4.29
CA GLY A 92 -11.34 -5.36 5.29
C GLY A 92 -11.87 -4.07 4.69
N ASP A 93 -12.34 -3.20 5.57
CA ASP A 93 -12.86 -1.88 5.24
C ASP A 93 -11.90 -0.80 5.73
N VAL A 94 -11.77 0.25 4.95
CA VAL A 94 -11.01 1.46 5.29
C VAL A 94 -11.95 2.44 5.97
N GLU A 95 -11.74 2.71 7.26
CA GLU A 95 -12.63 3.47 8.12
C GLU A 95 -11.95 4.71 8.70
N LEU A 96 -12.74 5.65 9.22
CA LEU A 96 -12.24 6.83 9.91
C LEU A 96 -11.54 6.41 11.21
N LEU A 97 -10.37 6.99 11.48
CA LEU A 97 -9.65 6.80 12.74
C LEU A 97 -10.48 7.30 13.94
N ASP A 98 -10.55 6.50 15.00
CA ASP A 98 -11.08 6.89 16.31
C ASP A 98 -9.93 7.46 17.17
N ALA A 99 -9.75 8.76 17.10
CA ALA A 99 -8.75 9.50 17.85
C ALA A 99 -9.23 10.91 18.17
N ASP A 100 -8.65 11.51 19.20
CA ASP A 100 -9.01 12.88 19.60
C ASP A 100 -8.52 13.93 18.60
N VAL A 101 -7.48 13.59 17.83
CA VAL A 101 -6.93 14.42 16.76
C VAL A 101 -6.86 13.59 15.49
N VAL A 102 -7.50 14.07 14.42
CA VAL A 102 -7.48 13.48 13.08
C VAL A 102 -7.20 14.63 12.10
N PRO A 103 -6.28 14.49 11.15
CA PRO A 103 -5.58 13.27 10.73
C PRO A 103 -4.47 12.82 11.69
N HIS A 104 -4.13 11.54 11.66
CA HIS A 104 -2.85 11.05 12.12
C HIS A 104 -1.77 11.64 11.23
N MET A 105 -1.02 12.62 11.75
CA MET A 105 0.02 13.31 11.01
C MET A 105 1.30 13.37 11.83
N GLY A 106 2.33 12.67 11.40
CA GLY A 106 3.62 12.65 12.11
C GLY A 106 4.35 11.32 11.95
N TRP A 107 5.35 11.17 12.83
CA TRP A 107 6.22 10.00 12.88
C TRP A 107 5.77 9.05 13.99
N ASP A 108 5.50 7.81 13.62
CA ASP A 108 5.10 6.77 14.57
C ASP A 108 5.83 5.46 14.33
N THR A 109 5.87 4.61 15.36
CA THR A 109 6.44 3.27 15.31
C THR A 109 5.39 2.28 14.86
N VAL A 110 5.84 1.14 14.35
CA VAL A 110 4.98 0.06 13.88
C VAL A 110 5.32 -1.27 14.55
N GLU A 111 4.34 -2.15 14.63
CA GLU A 111 4.46 -3.51 15.14
C GLU A 111 4.56 -4.47 13.95
N ALA A 112 5.77 -4.78 13.54
CA ALA A 112 6.03 -5.69 12.42
C ALA A 112 6.02 -7.16 12.88
N PRO A 113 5.44 -8.08 12.09
CA PRO A 113 5.54 -9.51 12.38
C PRO A 113 6.96 -10.02 12.07
N GLU A 114 7.32 -11.13 12.71
CA GLU A 114 8.56 -11.84 12.37
C GLU A 114 8.54 -12.28 10.90
N GLY A 115 9.66 -12.14 10.23
CA GLY A 115 9.81 -12.51 8.82
C GLY A 115 9.25 -11.51 7.82
N SER A 116 8.80 -10.32 8.25
CA SER A 116 8.43 -9.25 7.31
C SER A 116 9.59 -8.94 6.36
N VAL A 117 9.28 -8.91 5.07
CA VAL A 117 10.25 -8.53 4.04
C VAL A 117 10.45 -7.01 4.06
N LEU A 118 9.36 -6.24 4.09
CA LEU A 118 9.42 -4.77 4.08
C LEU A 118 10.17 -4.23 5.28
N MET A 119 9.91 -4.78 6.48
CA MET A 119 10.42 -4.24 7.74
C MET A 119 11.81 -4.77 8.11
N LYS A 120 12.41 -5.62 7.30
CA LYS A 120 13.73 -6.20 7.58
C LYS A 120 14.79 -5.13 7.81
N GLY A 121 15.31 -5.09 9.05
CA GLY A 121 16.36 -4.16 9.47
C GLY A 121 15.87 -2.76 9.83
N VAL A 122 14.55 -2.56 9.89
CA VAL A 122 13.90 -1.29 10.31
C VAL A 122 12.73 -1.53 11.28
N GLU A 123 12.71 -2.66 11.98
CA GLU A 123 11.58 -3.12 12.80
C GLU A 123 11.24 -2.18 13.97
N GLY A 124 12.22 -1.41 14.47
CA GLY A 124 12.03 -0.46 15.58
C GLY A 124 12.02 1.00 15.13
N GLU A 125 12.05 1.26 13.85
CA GLU A 125 12.15 2.60 13.32
C GLU A 125 10.79 3.30 13.25
N ARG A 126 10.83 4.61 12.99
CA ARG A 126 9.63 5.43 12.81
C ARG A 126 9.39 5.68 11.34
N PHE A 127 8.09 5.69 10.98
CA PHE A 127 7.61 6.02 9.65
C PHE A 127 6.69 7.23 9.68
N TYR A 128 6.62 7.97 8.58
CA TYR A 128 5.79 9.16 8.47
C TYR A 128 4.41 8.84 7.96
N PHE A 129 3.40 9.19 8.76
CA PHE A 129 1.97 9.03 8.46
C PHE A 129 1.31 10.38 8.17
N VAL A 130 0.32 10.39 7.29
CA VAL A 130 -0.61 11.50 7.09
C VAL A 130 -1.91 10.97 6.49
N HIS A 131 -2.85 10.57 7.36
CA HIS A 131 -4.12 9.99 6.94
C HIS A 131 -5.21 10.16 8.00
N SER A 132 -6.47 10.20 7.57
CA SER A 132 -7.65 10.21 8.45
C SER A 132 -8.37 8.86 8.48
N PHE A 133 -8.18 8.06 7.43
CA PHE A 133 -8.80 6.76 7.26
C PHE A 133 -7.72 5.70 7.18
N ALA A 134 -8.03 4.50 7.66
CA ALA A 134 -7.16 3.34 7.59
C ALA A 134 -7.96 2.03 7.66
N ALA A 135 -7.37 0.91 7.25
CA ALA A 135 -7.96 -0.41 7.41
C ALA A 135 -7.78 -0.90 8.84
N MET A 136 -8.89 -1.23 9.53
CA MET A 136 -8.87 -1.70 10.92
C MET A 136 -8.66 -3.21 11.04
N SER A 137 -8.74 -3.92 9.94
CA SER A 137 -8.50 -5.36 9.84
C SER A 137 -7.93 -5.71 8.48
N ALA A 138 -7.20 -6.81 8.42
CA ALA A 138 -6.77 -7.42 7.17
C ALA A 138 -6.91 -8.93 7.25
N ALA A 139 -7.30 -9.54 6.14
CA ALA A 139 -7.25 -10.98 5.94
C ALA A 139 -7.09 -11.25 4.44
N PRO A 140 -6.62 -12.46 4.07
CA PRO A 140 -6.54 -12.85 2.68
C PRO A 140 -7.92 -12.75 1.99
N ALA A 141 -7.97 -12.06 0.86
CA ALA A 141 -9.17 -12.06 0.03
C ALA A 141 -9.31 -13.41 -0.70
N ASP A 142 -10.56 -13.79 -0.98
CA ASP A 142 -10.82 -14.86 -1.93
C ASP A 142 -10.59 -14.33 -3.35
N THR A 143 -9.44 -14.65 -3.89
CA THR A 143 -9.01 -14.20 -5.22
C THR A 143 -9.16 -15.27 -6.29
N SER A 144 -9.81 -16.40 -5.97
CA SER A 144 -9.98 -17.53 -6.89
C SER A 144 -10.72 -17.15 -8.18
N GLY A 145 -11.69 -16.23 -8.10
CA GLY A 145 -12.40 -15.68 -9.27
C GLY A 145 -11.53 -14.80 -10.17
N ASP A 146 -10.50 -14.18 -9.64
CA ASP A 146 -9.54 -13.34 -10.36
C ASP A 146 -8.29 -14.12 -10.80
N GLN A 147 -8.22 -15.42 -10.49
CA GLN A 147 -7.05 -16.28 -10.77
C GLN A 147 -5.75 -15.75 -10.16
N LEU A 148 -5.84 -15.08 -9.01
CA LEU A 148 -4.68 -14.64 -8.24
C LEU A 148 -4.31 -15.78 -7.30
N ASP A 149 -3.30 -16.56 -7.67
CA ASP A 149 -2.84 -17.70 -6.87
C ASP A 149 -1.78 -17.24 -5.86
N PHE A 150 -2.25 -16.81 -4.69
CA PHE A 150 -1.41 -16.49 -3.54
C PHE A 150 -1.65 -17.47 -2.37
N ASP A 151 -2.36 -18.58 -2.62
CA ASP A 151 -2.87 -19.43 -1.55
C ASP A 151 -1.75 -19.97 -0.64
N ASP A 152 -0.59 -20.25 -1.20
CA ASP A 152 0.59 -20.69 -0.44
C ASP A 152 1.43 -19.53 0.14
N ALA A 153 1.13 -18.27 -0.21
CA ALA A 153 1.90 -17.13 0.27
C ALA A 153 1.47 -16.74 1.69
N GLU A 154 2.44 -16.69 2.59
CA GLU A 154 2.23 -16.24 3.96
C GLU A 154 1.80 -14.77 4.00
N GLU A 155 0.72 -14.49 4.71
CA GLU A 155 0.27 -13.12 4.99
C GLU A 155 1.07 -12.55 6.16
N ARG A 156 1.54 -11.33 6.01
CA ARG A 156 2.19 -10.56 7.06
C ARG A 156 1.57 -9.18 7.17
N VAL A 157 1.06 -8.87 8.34
CA VAL A 157 0.42 -7.59 8.63
C VAL A 157 1.22 -6.85 9.68
N THR A 158 1.70 -5.68 9.30
CA THR A 158 2.33 -4.72 10.22
C THR A 158 1.27 -3.77 10.73
N TRP A 159 1.24 -3.53 12.04
CA TRP A 159 0.22 -2.72 12.70
C TRP A 159 0.79 -1.40 13.23
N CYS A 160 -0.07 -0.41 13.34
CA CYS A 160 0.19 0.82 14.09
C CYS A 160 -1.01 1.12 14.99
N THR A 161 -0.77 1.76 16.13
CA THR A 161 -1.82 2.20 17.04
C THR A 161 -1.80 3.72 17.16
N TYR A 162 -2.91 4.37 16.85
CA TYR A 162 -3.09 5.81 16.99
C TYR A 162 -4.45 6.13 17.62
N GLY A 163 -4.43 6.85 18.73
CA GLY A 163 -5.64 7.08 19.52
C GLY A 163 -6.21 5.77 20.04
N ARG A 164 -7.47 5.47 19.67
CA ARG A 164 -8.17 4.22 20.00
C ARG A 164 -8.17 3.22 18.84
N SER A 165 -7.63 3.62 17.70
CA SER A 165 -7.54 2.77 16.52
C SER A 165 -6.23 1.99 16.48
N ARG A 166 -6.33 0.69 16.24
CA ARG A 166 -5.23 -0.15 15.77
C ARG A 166 -5.51 -0.49 14.32
N PHE A 167 -4.62 -0.11 13.43
CA PHE A 167 -4.84 -0.19 11.99
C PHE A 167 -3.66 -0.84 11.25
N VAL A 168 -3.92 -1.29 10.03
CA VAL A 168 -2.92 -1.85 9.14
C VAL A 168 -1.96 -0.75 8.70
N ALA A 169 -0.70 -0.85 9.10
CA ALA A 169 0.37 0.06 8.69
C ALA A 169 1.11 -0.44 7.45
N ALA A 170 1.22 -1.77 7.29
CA ALA A 170 1.69 -2.39 6.06
C ALA A 170 1.12 -3.80 5.89
N TYR A 171 1.06 -4.25 4.66
CA TYR A 171 0.57 -5.56 4.25
C TYR A 171 1.54 -6.20 3.26
N GLU A 172 1.76 -7.51 3.41
CA GLU A 172 2.62 -8.31 2.55
C GLU A 172 1.99 -9.68 2.31
N ARG A 173 1.80 -10.06 1.05
CA ARG A 173 1.39 -11.42 0.67
C ARG A 173 1.81 -11.71 -0.77
N GLY A 174 2.73 -12.63 -0.98
CA GLY A 174 3.27 -12.92 -2.31
C GLY A 174 3.83 -11.66 -2.99
N PRO A 175 3.36 -11.31 -4.20
CA PRO A 175 3.80 -10.11 -4.91
C PRO A 175 3.06 -8.83 -4.50
N LEU A 176 2.08 -8.90 -3.59
CA LEU A 176 1.32 -7.76 -3.09
C LEU A 176 1.96 -7.19 -1.83
N PHE A 177 2.35 -5.92 -1.92
CA PHE A 177 2.88 -5.11 -0.82
C PHE A 177 2.10 -3.81 -0.70
N ALA A 178 1.92 -3.33 0.52
CA ALA A 178 1.24 -2.05 0.75
C ALA A 178 1.73 -1.39 2.03
N THR A 179 1.71 -0.05 2.09
CA THR A 179 2.03 0.75 3.27
C THR A 179 1.07 1.92 3.42
N GLN A 180 0.50 2.11 4.63
CA GLN A 180 -0.31 3.28 4.98
C GLN A 180 0.57 4.52 5.14
N PHE A 181 1.76 4.36 5.65
CA PHE A 181 2.76 5.43 5.76
C PHE A 181 3.44 5.69 4.42
N HIS A 182 4.20 6.78 4.38
CA HIS A 182 4.94 7.23 3.22
C HIS A 182 6.42 6.84 3.33
N PRO A 183 6.88 5.74 2.69
CA PRO A 183 8.31 5.38 2.72
C PRO A 183 9.19 6.51 2.19
N GLU A 184 8.75 7.21 1.15
CA GLU A 184 9.47 8.31 0.52
C GLU A 184 9.66 9.53 1.44
N LYS A 185 8.90 9.59 2.54
CA LYS A 185 9.01 10.63 3.58
C LYS A 185 9.60 10.13 4.89
N SER A 186 9.96 8.84 4.95
CA SER A 186 10.40 8.16 6.18
C SER A 186 11.93 8.05 6.31
N ALA A 187 12.67 8.99 5.73
CA ALA A 187 14.11 9.10 5.82
C ALA A 187 14.84 7.76 5.50
N GLU A 188 15.84 7.38 6.30
CA GLU A 188 16.62 6.16 6.06
C GLU A 188 15.79 4.89 6.24
N ALA A 189 14.85 4.85 7.20
CA ALA A 189 13.98 3.70 7.40
C ALA A 189 13.12 3.43 6.15
N GLY A 190 12.54 4.48 5.56
CA GLY A 190 11.79 4.38 4.32
C GLY A 190 12.66 3.97 3.13
N SER A 191 13.89 4.50 3.04
CA SER A 191 14.85 4.11 2.01
C SER A 191 15.23 2.64 2.11
N GLN A 192 15.46 2.14 3.33
CA GLN A 192 15.76 0.72 3.54
C GLN A 192 14.56 -0.17 3.21
N LEU A 193 13.34 0.22 3.61
CA LEU A 193 12.11 -0.49 3.23
C LEU A 193 11.98 -0.61 1.71
N LEU A 194 12.18 0.48 0.98
CA LEU A 194 12.14 0.45 -0.48
C LEU A 194 13.22 -0.46 -1.08
N ARG A 195 14.44 -0.49 -0.52
CA ARG A 195 15.48 -1.45 -0.93
C ARG A 195 15.05 -2.89 -0.69
N ASN A 196 14.41 -3.15 0.45
CA ASN A 196 13.89 -4.48 0.78
C ASN A 196 12.84 -4.93 -0.24
N TRP A 197 11.89 -4.04 -0.58
CA TRP A 197 10.89 -4.31 -1.60
C TRP A 197 11.51 -4.55 -2.98
N ILE A 198 12.45 -3.70 -3.40
CA ILE A 198 13.15 -3.84 -4.68
C ILE A 198 13.94 -5.16 -4.76
N ALA A 199 14.45 -5.65 -3.65
CA ALA A 199 15.15 -6.95 -3.61
C ALA A 199 14.23 -8.15 -3.85
N THR A 200 12.91 -7.95 -3.99
CA THR A 200 11.94 -9.02 -4.28
C THR A 200 11.77 -9.30 -5.79
N PHE A 201 12.37 -8.51 -6.68
CA PHE A 201 12.26 -8.63 -8.15
C PHE A 201 13.56 -8.62 -8.93
#